data_6f4666463d5c9825a314fe4ad06ca6ee
#
_entry.id   6f4666463d5c9825a314fe4ad06ca6ee
#
_cell.length_a   1.000
_cell.length_b   1.000
_cell.length_c   1.000
_cell.angle_alpha   90.00
_cell.angle_beta   90.00
_cell.angle_gamma   90.00
#
_symmetry.space_group_name_H-M   'P 1'
#
loop_
_entity.id
_entity.type
_entity.pdbx_description
1 polymer ?
#
loop_
_entity_poly.entity_id
_entity_poly.type
_entity_poly.pdbx_seq_one_letter_code
_entity_poly.pdbx_strand_id
1 'polypeptide(L)'
;MSRDYAEVESTDSVADAAKKMKKRGATEALVVSSGSPVGMVTERDILYKVVAAGSSPTAVRIQDIMSSPVETVGETATVGEAIAKMSKLGIRRLGVTSQGKVVGMVTQKAMVSGNVQQNVPLPELAPPGVLACPYCGAVTKNRDELSVHIDHAHMGGVGLLQGDVTKW
;
A
#
# COMPACT_ATOMS: atom_id res chain seq x y z
N MET A 1 5.52 -7.64 9.62
CA MET A 1 4.46 -6.98 10.41
C MET A 1 5.09 -5.81 11.13
N SER A 2 4.60 -4.59 10.92
CA SER A 2 5.07 -3.39 11.64
C SER A 2 4.16 -3.11 12.84
N ARG A 3 4.76 -2.60 13.91
CA ARG A 3 4.06 -2.02 15.07
C ARG A 3 4.19 -0.50 15.11
N ASP A 4 4.65 0.11 14.01
CA ASP A 4 4.92 1.54 13.88
C ASP A 4 3.66 2.33 13.49
N TYR A 5 2.53 1.99 14.06
CA TYR A 5 1.29 2.76 13.93
C TYR A 5 1.00 3.50 15.25
N ALA A 6 0.35 4.64 15.12
CA ALA A 6 -0.21 5.32 16.29
C ALA A 6 -1.58 4.69 16.63
N GLU A 7 -1.97 4.80 17.90
CA GLU A 7 -3.31 4.43 18.35
C GLU A 7 -4.01 5.67 18.86
N VAL A 8 -5.26 5.87 18.42
CA VAL A 8 -6.07 7.04 18.73
C VAL A 8 -7.50 6.61 19.05
N GLU A 9 -8.15 7.31 19.96
CA GLU A 9 -9.57 7.10 20.24
C GLU A 9 -10.44 7.69 19.13
N SER A 10 -11.57 7.04 18.84
CA SER A 10 -12.52 7.53 17.84
C SER A 10 -13.07 8.93 18.16
N THR A 11 -13.09 9.29 19.43
CA THR A 11 -13.51 10.59 19.94
C THR A 11 -12.41 11.64 20.02
N ASP A 12 -11.14 11.27 19.73
CA ASP A 12 -10.03 12.24 19.70
C ASP A 12 -10.28 13.30 18.61
N SER A 13 -9.77 14.53 18.85
CA SER A 13 -9.71 15.51 17.78
C SER A 13 -8.66 15.10 16.73
N VAL A 14 -8.88 15.53 15.48
CA VAL A 14 -7.89 15.33 14.41
C VAL A 14 -6.55 15.95 14.77
N ALA A 15 -6.54 17.11 15.46
CA ALA A 15 -5.33 17.76 15.91
C ALA A 15 -4.54 16.90 16.92
N ASP A 16 -5.21 16.23 17.86
CA ASP A 16 -4.54 15.39 18.84
C ASP A 16 -4.06 14.06 18.22
N ALA A 17 -4.85 13.49 17.33
CA ALA A 17 -4.44 12.33 16.54
C ALA A 17 -3.18 12.64 15.71
N ALA A 18 -3.14 13.78 15.02
CA ALA A 18 -1.98 14.21 14.24
C ALA A 18 -0.72 14.38 15.11
N LYS A 19 -0.86 14.91 16.34
CA LYS A 19 0.25 14.99 17.30
C LYS A 19 0.76 13.60 17.70
N LYS A 20 -0.15 12.65 17.96
CA LYS A 20 0.20 11.26 18.30
C LYS A 20 0.92 10.58 17.12
N MET A 21 0.44 10.76 15.89
CA MET A 21 1.08 10.24 14.67
C MET A 21 2.48 10.83 14.49
N LYS A 22 2.63 12.16 14.61
CA LYS A 22 3.92 12.85 14.51
C LYS A 22 4.92 12.33 15.55
N LYS A 23 4.49 12.16 16.81
CA LYS A 23 5.36 11.67 17.90
C LYS A 23 5.91 10.26 17.61
N ARG A 24 5.16 9.44 16.88
CA ARG A 24 5.56 8.08 16.50
C ARG A 24 6.22 7.99 15.13
N GLY A 25 6.27 9.08 14.37
CA GLY A 25 6.72 9.05 12.96
C GLY A 25 5.80 8.19 12.07
N ALA A 26 4.54 8.01 12.49
CA ALA A 26 3.58 7.16 11.80
C ALA A 26 2.75 7.99 10.81
N THR A 27 2.50 7.43 9.62
CA THR A 27 1.64 8.01 8.58
C THR A 27 0.19 7.56 8.71
N GLU A 28 -0.09 6.69 9.68
CA GLU A 28 -1.41 6.13 9.98
C GLU A 28 -1.62 5.93 11.47
N ALA A 29 -2.89 5.89 11.86
CA ALA A 29 -3.30 5.51 13.20
C ALA A 29 -4.43 4.47 13.16
N LEU A 30 -4.32 3.46 14.02
CA LEU A 30 -5.41 2.57 14.34
C LEU A 30 -6.40 3.32 15.23
N VAL A 31 -7.65 3.33 14.83
CA VAL A 31 -8.71 3.98 15.61
C VAL A 31 -9.37 2.93 16.48
N VAL A 32 -9.39 3.20 17.78
CA VAL A 32 -10.02 2.34 18.78
C VAL A 32 -11.24 3.02 19.41
N SER A 33 -12.15 2.22 19.88
CA SER A 33 -13.27 2.64 20.71
C SER A 33 -13.41 1.64 21.85
N SER A 34 -13.28 2.10 23.09
CA SER A 34 -13.28 1.23 24.26
C SER A 34 -12.32 0.05 24.15
N GLY A 35 -11.13 0.30 23.62
CA GLY A 35 -10.06 -0.70 23.43
C GLY A 35 -10.26 -1.66 22.26
N SER A 36 -11.34 -1.52 21.49
CA SER A 36 -11.60 -2.33 20.31
C SER A 36 -11.27 -1.56 19.03
N PRO A 37 -10.58 -2.16 18.05
CA PRO A 37 -10.26 -1.51 16.79
C PRO A 37 -11.53 -1.34 15.95
N VAL A 38 -11.87 -0.09 15.63
CA VAL A 38 -13.07 0.28 14.89
C VAL A 38 -12.80 0.89 13.52
N GLY A 39 -11.61 1.42 13.29
CA GLY A 39 -11.28 2.09 12.05
C GLY A 39 -9.80 2.38 11.91
N MET A 40 -9.48 3.10 10.84
CA MET A 40 -8.15 3.59 10.55
C MET A 40 -8.22 5.00 10.00
N VAL A 41 -7.27 5.85 10.36
CA VAL A 41 -7.10 7.19 9.81
C VAL A 41 -5.67 7.35 9.30
N THR A 42 -5.50 8.03 8.17
CA THR A 42 -4.21 8.30 7.53
C THR A 42 -3.96 9.79 7.39
N GLU A 43 -2.70 10.19 7.17
CA GLU A 43 -2.34 11.57 6.83
C GLU A 43 -3.12 12.09 5.61
N ARG A 44 -3.44 11.22 4.64
CA ARG A 44 -4.25 11.58 3.47
C ARG A 44 -5.70 11.92 3.87
N ASP A 45 -6.29 11.18 4.79
CA ASP A 45 -7.64 11.47 5.29
C ASP A 45 -7.67 12.84 5.96
N ILE A 46 -6.66 13.14 6.79
CA ILE A 46 -6.52 14.44 7.45
C ILE A 46 -6.38 15.55 6.40
N LEU A 47 -5.51 15.36 5.40
CA LEU A 47 -5.27 16.34 4.36
C LEU A 47 -6.53 16.63 3.53
N TYR A 48 -7.21 15.58 3.06
CA TYR A 48 -8.35 15.76 2.13
C TYR A 48 -9.67 16.07 2.83
N LYS A 49 -9.93 15.41 3.97
CA LYS A 49 -11.24 15.53 4.64
C LYS A 49 -11.29 16.68 5.64
N VAL A 50 -10.13 17.22 6.05
CA VAL A 50 -10.07 18.30 7.03
C VAL A 50 -9.42 19.55 6.45
N VAL A 51 -8.16 19.45 6.00
CA VAL A 51 -7.42 20.63 5.52
C VAL A 51 -8.00 21.16 4.21
N ALA A 52 -8.18 20.30 3.20
CA ALA A 52 -8.75 20.71 1.91
C ALA A 52 -10.22 21.13 2.02
N ALA A 53 -10.95 20.61 3.02
CA ALA A 53 -12.33 21.01 3.31
C ALA A 53 -12.43 22.31 4.12
N GLY A 54 -11.30 22.92 4.53
CA GLY A 54 -11.29 24.14 5.35
C GLY A 54 -11.84 23.93 6.77
N SER A 55 -11.91 22.67 7.24
CA SER A 55 -12.45 22.35 8.55
C SER A 55 -11.41 22.52 9.65
N SER A 56 -11.85 22.89 10.86
CA SER A 56 -10.95 23.01 12.01
C SER A 56 -10.54 21.63 12.55
N PRO A 57 -9.23 21.29 12.54
CA PRO A 57 -8.77 19.99 13.05
C PRO A 57 -8.98 19.80 14.56
N THR A 58 -9.27 20.86 15.31
CA THR A 58 -9.62 20.77 16.73
C THR A 58 -11.10 20.46 16.95
N ALA A 59 -11.96 20.79 15.99
CA ALA A 59 -13.40 20.57 16.06
C ALA A 59 -13.81 19.21 15.48
N VAL A 60 -13.12 18.74 14.41
CA VAL A 60 -13.42 17.47 13.74
C VAL A 60 -12.93 16.30 14.58
N ARG A 61 -13.77 15.27 14.71
CA ARG A 61 -13.44 14.03 15.42
C ARG A 61 -12.90 12.99 14.47
N ILE A 62 -12.08 12.05 14.97
CA ILE A 62 -11.48 10.98 14.17
C ILE A 62 -12.57 10.08 13.57
N GLN A 63 -13.63 9.77 14.30
CA GLN A 63 -14.75 8.98 13.79
C GLN A 63 -15.41 9.56 12.53
N ASP A 64 -15.34 10.88 12.34
CA ASP A 64 -15.99 11.57 11.21
C ASP A 64 -15.17 11.43 9.91
N ILE A 65 -13.87 11.10 10.02
CA ILE A 65 -12.96 11.03 8.88
C ILE A 65 -12.32 9.64 8.67
N MET A 66 -12.37 8.77 9.68
CA MET A 66 -11.77 7.43 9.60
C MET A 66 -12.41 6.56 8.51
N SER A 67 -11.68 5.57 8.04
CA SER A 67 -12.21 4.44 7.28
C SER A 67 -12.62 3.34 8.26
N SER A 68 -13.85 2.86 8.16
CA SER A 68 -14.43 1.83 9.04
C SER A 68 -15.25 0.86 8.18
N PRO A 69 -15.28 -0.46 8.51
CA PRO A 69 -14.47 -1.12 9.55
C PRO A 69 -13.00 -1.27 9.19
N VAL A 70 -12.16 -1.66 10.16
CA VAL A 70 -10.77 -2.05 9.88
C VAL A 70 -10.76 -3.35 9.07
N GLU A 71 -10.21 -3.29 7.86
CA GLU A 71 -9.97 -4.49 7.07
C GLU A 71 -8.79 -5.27 7.64
N THR A 72 -8.97 -6.56 7.84
CA THR A 72 -8.00 -7.41 8.53
C THR A 72 -7.70 -8.71 7.78
N VAL A 73 -6.57 -9.31 8.13
CA VAL A 73 -6.21 -10.71 7.78
C VAL A 73 -5.79 -11.45 9.03
N GLY A 74 -5.96 -12.76 9.03
CA GLY A 74 -5.45 -13.61 10.12
C GLY A 74 -3.91 -13.62 10.14
N GLU A 75 -3.32 -13.85 11.30
CA GLU A 75 -1.85 -13.96 11.46
C GLU A 75 -1.23 -15.13 10.65
N THR A 76 -2.03 -16.13 10.29
CA THR A 76 -1.62 -17.26 9.46
C THR A 76 -1.79 -17.02 7.96
N ALA A 77 -2.37 -15.88 7.56
CA ALA A 77 -2.57 -15.56 6.15
C ALA A 77 -1.21 -15.35 5.44
N THR A 78 -1.13 -15.83 4.21
CA THR A 78 0.04 -15.64 3.37
C THR A 78 0.16 -14.21 2.87
N VAL A 79 1.37 -13.80 2.48
CA VAL A 79 1.62 -12.50 1.85
C VAL A 79 0.78 -12.34 0.57
N GLY A 80 0.63 -13.42 -0.22
CA GLY A 80 -0.19 -13.42 -1.42
C GLY A 80 -1.66 -13.11 -1.15
N GLU A 81 -2.26 -13.74 -0.13
CA GLU A 81 -3.65 -13.48 0.28
C GLU A 81 -3.85 -12.05 0.76
N ALA A 82 -2.91 -11.51 1.54
CA ALA A 82 -2.96 -10.15 2.01
C ALA A 82 -2.87 -9.15 0.84
N ILE A 83 -1.97 -9.36 -0.12
CA ILE A 83 -1.85 -8.53 -1.33
C ILE A 83 -3.13 -8.62 -2.18
N ALA A 84 -3.67 -9.82 -2.40
CA ALA A 84 -4.90 -10.03 -3.15
C ALA A 84 -6.08 -9.29 -2.50
N LYS A 85 -6.21 -9.35 -1.17
CA LYS A 85 -7.23 -8.61 -0.42
C LYS A 85 -7.06 -7.09 -0.57
N MET A 86 -5.83 -6.58 -0.43
CA MET A 86 -5.54 -5.16 -0.61
C MET A 86 -5.91 -4.68 -2.02
N SER A 87 -5.56 -5.44 -3.05
CA SER A 87 -5.86 -5.12 -4.45
C SER A 87 -7.36 -5.12 -4.71
N LYS A 88 -8.08 -6.14 -4.23
CA LYS A 88 -9.53 -6.27 -4.40
C LYS A 88 -10.28 -5.08 -3.77
N LEU A 89 -9.81 -4.59 -2.63
CA LEU A 89 -10.47 -3.52 -1.87
C LEU A 89 -9.90 -2.12 -2.21
N GLY A 90 -8.88 -2.02 -3.06
CA GLY A 90 -8.21 -0.75 -3.38
C GLY A 90 -7.50 -0.10 -2.20
N ILE A 91 -7.12 -0.90 -1.19
CA ILE A 91 -6.45 -0.42 0.03
C ILE A 91 -4.99 -0.89 0.05
N ARG A 92 -4.17 -0.25 0.86
CA ARG A 92 -2.72 -0.55 0.94
C ARG A 92 -2.28 -1.06 2.31
N ARG A 93 -3.23 -1.29 3.22
CA ARG A 93 -2.98 -1.68 4.61
C ARG A 93 -4.06 -2.63 5.08
N LEU A 94 -3.67 -3.55 5.95
CA LEU A 94 -4.57 -4.47 6.64
C LEU A 94 -4.13 -4.60 8.10
N GLY A 95 -5.08 -4.70 9.01
CA GLY A 95 -4.82 -5.16 10.35
C GLY A 95 -4.49 -6.66 10.34
N VAL A 96 -3.58 -7.09 11.18
CA VAL A 96 -3.33 -8.53 11.42
C VAL A 96 -4.05 -8.92 12.70
N THR A 97 -4.90 -9.94 12.60
CA THR A 97 -5.66 -10.43 13.75
C THR A 97 -5.10 -11.76 14.25
N SER A 98 -5.01 -11.88 15.56
CA SER A 98 -4.79 -13.12 16.29
C SER A 98 -5.83 -13.21 17.40
N GLN A 99 -6.51 -14.35 17.48
CA GLN A 99 -7.56 -14.58 18.46
C GLN A 99 -8.63 -13.45 18.53
N GLY A 100 -9.00 -12.90 17.38
CA GLY A 100 -9.99 -11.82 17.27
C GLY A 100 -9.52 -10.42 17.66
N LYS A 101 -8.23 -10.26 18.01
CA LYS A 101 -7.62 -8.96 18.34
C LYS A 101 -6.66 -8.52 17.25
N VAL A 102 -6.60 -7.23 16.96
CA VAL A 102 -5.58 -6.69 16.07
C VAL A 102 -4.23 -6.67 16.81
N VAL A 103 -3.26 -7.43 16.31
CA VAL A 103 -1.93 -7.58 16.91
C VAL A 103 -0.84 -6.84 16.13
N GLY A 104 -1.17 -6.29 14.98
CA GLY A 104 -0.23 -5.51 14.16
C GLY A 104 -0.86 -5.06 12.85
N MET A 105 -0.04 -4.41 12.05
CA MET A 105 -0.41 -3.90 10.73
C MET A 105 0.53 -4.44 9.66
N VAL A 106 0.01 -4.67 8.48
CA VAL A 106 0.79 -4.94 7.27
C VAL A 106 0.47 -3.92 6.20
N THR A 107 1.49 -3.46 5.50
CA THR A 107 1.36 -2.52 4.40
C THR A 107 1.87 -3.14 3.12
N GLN A 108 1.30 -2.76 1.99
CA GLN A 108 1.76 -3.20 0.68
C GLN A 108 3.27 -2.94 0.50
N LYS A 109 3.75 -1.76 0.93
CA LYS A 109 5.18 -1.41 0.87
C LYS A 109 6.05 -2.38 1.66
N ALA A 110 5.67 -2.71 2.90
CA ALA A 110 6.45 -3.62 3.75
C ALA A 110 6.49 -5.05 3.19
N MET A 111 5.41 -5.50 2.55
CA MET A 111 5.36 -6.82 1.92
C MET A 111 6.26 -6.92 0.70
N VAL A 112 6.29 -5.89 -0.14
CA VAL A 112 7.17 -5.82 -1.32
C VAL A 112 8.63 -5.72 -0.88
N SER A 113 8.95 -4.88 0.11
CA SER A 113 10.32 -4.72 0.63
C SER A 113 10.82 -5.97 1.36
N GLY A 114 9.95 -6.71 2.05
CA GLY A 114 10.31 -7.95 2.74
C GLY A 114 10.59 -9.12 1.81
N ASN A 115 9.99 -9.15 0.62
CA ASN A 115 10.24 -10.18 -0.39
C ASN A 115 11.54 -9.95 -1.20
N VAL A 116 12.14 -8.78 -1.11
CA VAL A 116 13.44 -8.49 -1.76
C VAL A 116 14.60 -9.22 -1.05
N GLN A 117 14.39 -9.82 0.12
CA GLN A 117 15.40 -10.65 0.79
C GLN A 117 15.40 -12.14 0.37
N GLN A 118 14.47 -12.59 -0.45
CA GLN A 118 14.73 -13.79 -1.21
C GLN A 118 15.67 -13.35 -2.33
N ASN A 119 16.93 -13.79 -2.26
CA ASN A 119 17.90 -13.77 -3.35
C ASN A 119 17.21 -14.27 -4.63
N VAL A 120 16.52 -13.37 -5.31
CA VAL A 120 16.36 -13.51 -6.74
C VAL A 120 17.78 -13.25 -7.21
N PRO A 121 18.53 -14.28 -7.66
CA PRO A 121 19.80 -14.01 -8.30
C PRO A 121 19.46 -12.96 -9.36
N LEU A 122 20.10 -11.78 -9.26
CA LEU A 122 20.04 -10.82 -10.36
C LEU A 122 20.35 -11.66 -11.58
N PRO A 123 19.44 -11.74 -12.60
CA PRO A 123 19.78 -12.49 -13.79
C PRO A 123 21.13 -11.99 -14.20
N GLU A 124 22.12 -12.90 -14.31
CA GLU A 124 23.46 -12.55 -14.78
C GLU A 124 23.26 -11.58 -15.91
N LEU A 125 23.85 -10.39 -15.78
CA LEU A 125 23.65 -9.32 -16.74
C LEU A 125 23.79 -9.95 -18.11
N ALA A 126 22.69 -10.03 -18.84
CA ALA A 126 22.68 -10.67 -20.16
C ALA A 126 23.86 -10.09 -20.94
N PRO A 127 24.64 -10.92 -21.64
CA PRO A 127 25.83 -10.45 -22.34
C PRO A 127 25.46 -9.22 -23.17
N PRO A 128 26.37 -8.24 -23.30
CA PRO A 128 26.07 -6.97 -23.96
C PRO A 128 25.47 -7.25 -25.34
N GLY A 129 24.24 -6.76 -25.57
CA GLY A 129 23.49 -6.98 -26.80
C GLY A 129 22.28 -7.93 -26.69
N VAL A 130 22.05 -8.56 -25.53
CA VAL A 130 20.90 -9.42 -25.30
C VAL A 130 19.95 -8.74 -24.29
N LEU A 131 18.71 -8.55 -24.70
CA LEU A 131 17.65 -8.00 -23.86
C LEU A 131 16.76 -9.13 -23.35
N ALA A 132 16.74 -9.34 -22.04
CA ALA A 132 15.86 -10.33 -21.41
C ALA A 132 14.64 -9.65 -20.79
N CYS A 133 13.45 -10.28 -20.96
CA CYS A 133 12.24 -9.82 -20.31
C CYS A 133 12.34 -9.92 -18.79
N PRO A 134 12.12 -8.83 -18.03
CA PRO A 134 12.25 -8.83 -16.58
C PRO A 134 11.18 -9.67 -15.87
N TYR A 135 10.10 -10.05 -16.57
CA TYR A 135 8.99 -10.80 -16.00
C TYR A 135 9.11 -12.32 -16.18
N CYS A 136 9.61 -12.78 -17.34
CA CYS A 136 9.68 -14.21 -17.67
C CYS A 136 11.06 -14.69 -18.13
N GLY A 137 12.06 -13.80 -18.27
CA GLY A 137 13.40 -14.14 -18.74
C GLY A 137 13.51 -14.41 -20.25
N ALA A 138 12.44 -14.27 -21.02
CA ALA A 138 12.48 -14.46 -22.47
C ALA A 138 13.46 -13.48 -23.12
N VAL A 139 14.34 -14.00 -23.98
CA VAL A 139 15.42 -13.24 -24.63
C VAL A 139 14.90 -12.65 -25.94
N THR A 140 15.15 -11.34 -26.14
CA THR A 140 14.77 -10.61 -27.35
C THR A 140 16.00 -9.95 -27.98
N LYS A 141 15.91 -9.68 -29.29
CA LYS A 141 17.06 -9.15 -30.05
C LYS A 141 17.21 -7.62 -29.93
N ASN A 142 16.12 -6.93 -29.67
CA ASN A 142 16.09 -5.47 -29.58
C ASN A 142 14.99 -4.99 -28.62
N ARG A 143 14.96 -3.68 -28.34
CA ARG A 143 13.98 -3.05 -27.45
C ARG A 143 12.56 -3.14 -27.96
N ASP A 144 12.37 -3.08 -29.25
CA ASP A 144 11.01 -3.10 -29.86
C ASP A 144 10.40 -4.49 -29.69
N GLU A 145 11.18 -5.55 -29.96
CA GLU A 145 10.75 -6.94 -29.69
C GLU A 145 10.46 -7.16 -28.21
N LEU A 146 11.25 -6.57 -27.31
CA LEU A 146 11.03 -6.66 -25.87
C LEU A 146 9.73 -5.96 -25.46
N SER A 147 9.47 -4.76 -26.00
CA SER A 147 8.24 -4.02 -25.74
C SER A 147 7.01 -4.81 -26.21
N VAL A 148 7.03 -5.29 -27.45
CA VAL A 148 5.94 -6.12 -28.02
C VAL A 148 5.73 -7.39 -27.18
N HIS A 149 6.81 -8.06 -26.77
CA HIS A 149 6.73 -9.24 -25.91
C HIS A 149 6.08 -8.91 -24.54
N ILE A 150 6.49 -7.80 -23.89
CA ILE A 150 5.91 -7.39 -22.62
C ILE A 150 4.42 -7.09 -22.77
N ASP A 151 4.04 -6.34 -23.80
CA ASP A 151 2.65 -5.98 -24.05
C ASP A 151 1.76 -7.21 -24.28
N HIS A 152 2.23 -8.17 -25.10
CA HIS A 152 1.45 -9.37 -25.40
C HIS A 152 1.43 -10.41 -24.28
N ALA A 153 2.58 -10.65 -23.65
CA ALA A 153 2.73 -11.75 -22.70
C ALA A 153 2.35 -11.35 -21.26
N HIS A 154 2.48 -10.07 -20.89
CA HIS A 154 2.36 -9.62 -19.52
C HIS A 154 1.35 -8.49 -19.28
N MET A 155 0.98 -7.74 -20.33
CA MET A 155 0.05 -6.60 -20.25
C MET A 155 -1.29 -6.87 -20.92
N GLY A 156 -1.55 -8.09 -21.41
CA GLY A 156 -2.84 -8.49 -21.99
C GLY A 156 -3.17 -7.86 -23.34
N GLY A 157 -2.16 -7.43 -24.11
CA GLY A 157 -2.33 -6.93 -25.46
C GLY A 157 -3.09 -5.59 -25.56
N VAL A 158 -3.15 -4.83 -24.50
CA VAL A 158 -3.65 -3.45 -24.54
C VAL A 158 -2.54 -2.61 -25.17
N GLY A 159 -2.59 -2.50 -26.49
CA GLY A 159 -1.65 -1.69 -27.26
C GLY A 159 -1.59 -0.28 -26.67
N LEU A 160 -0.51 0.01 -25.94
CA LEU A 160 -0.19 1.36 -25.57
C LEU A 160 0.20 2.11 -26.83
N LEU A 161 -0.80 2.81 -27.36
CA LEU A 161 -0.74 4.05 -28.13
C LEU A 161 0.61 4.29 -28.86
N GLN A 162 0.62 4.11 -30.15
CA GLN A 162 1.43 4.90 -31.06
C GLN A 162 1.08 6.38 -30.85
N GLY A 163 1.51 6.94 -29.72
CA GLY A 163 1.47 8.36 -29.41
C GLY A 163 2.81 8.97 -29.83
N ASP A 164 2.75 9.81 -30.82
CA ASP A 164 3.86 10.65 -31.29
C ASP A 164 4.48 11.42 -30.10
N VAL A 165 5.61 10.92 -29.60
CA VAL A 165 6.37 11.50 -28.46
C VAL A 165 7.11 12.79 -28.83
N THR A 166 6.89 13.35 -30.01
CA THR A 166 7.55 14.60 -30.46
C THR A 166 6.80 15.88 -30.06
N LYS A 167 5.73 15.78 -29.26
CA LYS A 167 4.92 16.93 -28.81
C LYS A 167 4.86 17.05 -27.27
N TRP A 168 6.02 17.19 -26.65
CA TRP A 168 6.14 17.74 -25.29
C TRP A 168 7.29 18.74 -25.26
#